data_61a31df0e67cb5eefaf338f1fa62d8c9
#
_entry.id   61a31df0e67cb5eefaf338f1fa62d8c9
#
_cell.length_a   1.000
_cell.length_b   1.000
_cell.length_c   1.000
_cell.angle_alpha   90.00
_cell.angle_beta   90.00
_cell.angle_gamma   90.00
#
_symmetry.space_group_name_H-M   'P 1'
#
loop_
_entity.id
_entity.type
_entity.pdbx_description
1 polymer ?
#
loop_
_entity_poly.entity_id
_entity_poly.type
_entity_poly.pdbx_seq_one_letter_code
_entity_poly.pdbx_strand_id
1 'polypeptide(L)'
;MRIRDWINRGVGFGLLLSIILCIAGAALGALLMDKEILSVESQGVWIAAVWFMAAFSGSRLAHRNTQEGRLLHAAMQALILYFIVWGAALAASAVPNFQANGWYITGGIWGGTIMAAILPAGRKRRKRKVSARKKYKR
;
A
#
# COMPACT_ATOMS: atom_id res chain seq x y z
N MET A 1 0.44 -25.49 1.83
CA MET A 1 0.96 -24.14 2.13
C MET A 1 0.21 -23.58 3.32
N ARG A 2 0.90 -23.22 4.35
CA ARG A 2 0.27 -22.65 5.55
C ARG A 2 -0.01 -21.17 5.30
N ILE A 3 -1.18 -20.66 5.71
CA ILE A 3 -1.57 -19.25 5.64
C ILE A 3 -0.48 -18.35 6.27
N ARG A 4 0.27 -18.87 7.23
CA ARG A 4 1.38 -18.24 7.91
C ARG A 4 2.56 -17.86 6.98
N ASP A 5 2.72 -18.54 5.85
CA ASP A 5 3.79 -18.26 4.88
C ASP A 5 3.41 -17.08 3.95
N TRP A 6 2.11 -16.78 3.87
CA TRP A 6 1.57 -15.66 3.08
C TRP A 6 1.57 -14.34 3.83
N ILE A 7 1.51 -14.41 5.18
CA ILE A 7 1.61 -13.23 6.05
C ILE A 7 3.07 -13.11 6.49
N ASN A 8 3.91 -12.69 5.57
CA ASN A 8 5.32 -12.43 5.83
C ASN A 8 5.49 -11.07 6.54
N ARG A 9 6.64 -10.88 7.21
CA ARG A 9 7.03 -9.59 7.80
C ARG A 9 6.89 -8.43 6.82
N GLY A 10 7.10 -8.67 5.53
CA GLY A 10 6.89 -7.69 4.47
C GLY A 10 5.45 -7.20 4.36
N VAL A 11 4.46 -8.08 4.49
CA VAL A 11 3.04 -7.71 4.48
C VAL A 11 2.68 -6.87 5.70
N GLY A 12 3.19 -7.23 6.88
CA GLY A 12 2.99 -6.46 8.11
C GLY A 12 3.57 -5.05 8.01
N PHE A 13 4.79 -4.89 7.53
CA PHE A 13 5.40 -3.58 7.30
C PHE A 13 4.69 -2.80 6.19
N GLY A 14 4.23 -3.47 5.14
CA GLY A 14 3.45 -2.86 4.08
C GLY A 14 2.12 -2.29 4.58
N LEU A 15 1.42 -3.05 5.44
CA LEU A 15 0.19 -2.60 6.09
C LEU A 15 0.43 -1.39 7.01
N LEU A 16 1.47 -1.46 7.84
CA LEU A 16 1.83 -0.36 8.74
C LEU A 16 2.12 0.92 7.95
N LEU A 17 2.90 0.82 6.89
CA LEU A 17 3.21 1.95 6.01
C LEU A 17 1.94 2.51 5.36
N SER A 18 1.05 1.65 4.86
CA SER A 18 -0.22 2.06 4.27
C SER A 18 -1.09 2.83 5.27
N ILE A 19 -1.19 2.35 6.51
CA ILE A 19 -1.98 3.00 7.56
C ILE A 19 -1.38 4.38 7.90
N ILE A 20 -0.06 4.47 8.06
CA ILE A 20 0.62 5.74 8.34
C ILE A 20 0.37 6.75 7.21
N LEU A 21 0.48 6.31 5.95
CA LEU A 21 0.24 7.18 4.80
C LEU A 21 -1.22 7.61 4.70
N CYS A 22 -2.17 6.74 5.04
CA CYS A 22 -3.59 7.10 5.08
C CYS A 22 -3.88 8.15 6.16
N ILE A 23 -3.33 7.99 7.35
CA ILE A 23 -3.49 8.97 8.44
C ILE A 23 -2.86 10.31 8.06
N ALA A 24 -1.65 10.30 7.53
CA ALA A 24 -0.97 11.51 7.06
C ALA A 24 -1.73 12.19 5.92
N GLY A 25 -2.22 11.43 4.95
CA GLY A 25 -3.01 11.92 3.83
C GLY A 25 -4.35 12.51 4.27
N ALA A 26 -5.03 11.89 5.23
CA ALA A 26 -6.26 12.39 5.81
C ALA A 26 -6.04 13.71 6.57
N ALA A 27 -4.99 13.79 7.38
CA ALA A 27 -4.62 15.00 8.11
C ALA A 27 -4.28 16.15 7.14
N LEU A 28 -3.50 15.86 6.09
CA LEU A 28 -3.17 16.85 5.07
C LEU A 28 -4.42 17.31 4.30
N GLY A 29 -5.31 16.38 3.94
CA GLY A 29 -6.57 16.70 3.29
C GLY A 29 -7.45 17.61 4.14
N ALA A 30 -7.57 17.34 5.44
CA ALA A 30 -8.30 18.17 6.38
C ALA A 30 -7.73 19.60 6.45
N LEU A 31 -6.40 19.73 6.51
CA LEU A 31 -5.73 21.04 6.51
C LEU A 31 -5.94 21.81 5.20
N LEU A 32 -5.93 21.13 4.05
CA LEU A 32 -6.16 21.76 2.75
C LEU A 32 -7.61 22.21 2.58
N MET A 33 -8.56 21.47 3.16
CA MET A 33 -9.96 21.87 3.19
C MET A 33 -10.19 23.06 4.11
N ASP A 34 -9.57 23.09 5.29
CA ASP A 34 -9.64 24.21 6.24
C ASP A 34 -9.11 25.52 5.63
N LYS A 35 -8.10 25.43 4.81
CA LYS A 35 -7.52 26.56 4.07
C LYS A 35 -8.23 26.91 2.75
N GLU A 36 -9.35 26.28 2.46
CA GLU A 36 -10.14 26.45 1.23
C GLU A 36 -9.35 26.16 -0.07
N ILE A 37 -8.20 25.49 0.03
CA ILE A 37 -7.38 25.11 -1.14
C ILE A 37 -8.02 23.92 -1.86
N LEU A 38 -8.62 23.00 -1.10
CA LEU A 38 -9.31 21.82 -1.62
C LEU A 38 -10.81 22.03 -1.54
N SER A 39 -11.48 22.01 -2.69
CA SER A 39 -12.94 22.10 -2.76
C SER A 39 -13.60 20.80 -2.33
N VAL A 40 -14.82 20.88 -1.83
CA VAL A 40 -15.64 19.69 -1.46
C VAL A 40 -15.82 18.74 -2.66
N GLU A 41 -15.91 19.28 -3.87
CA GLU A 41 -16.02 18.49 -5.10
C GLU A 41 -14.76 17.67 -5.40
N SER A 42 -13.61 18.18 -5.03
CA SER A 42 -12.30 17.52 -5.23
C SER A 42 -11.96 16.52 -4.12
N GLN A 43 -12.73 16.45 -3.06
CA GLN A 43 -12.47 15.60 -1.91
C GLN A 43 -12.39 14.11 -2.30
N GLY A 44 -13.30 13.65 -3.16
CA GLY A 44 -13.31 12.26 -3.62
C GLY A 44 -12.03 11.87 -4.35
N VAL A 45 -11.54 12.75 -5.23
CA VAL A 45 -10.28 12.53 -5.96
C VAL A 45 -9.08 12.51 -5.01
N TRP A 46 -9.06 13.40 -4.01
CA TRP A 46 -8.04 13.40 -2.98
C TRP A 46 -8.01 12.08 -2.19
N ILE A 47 -9.18 11.60 -1.75
CA ILE A 47 -9.31 10.32 -1.06
C ILE A 47 -8.78 9.18 -1.94
N ALA A 48 -9.19 9.12 -3.21
CA ALA A 48 -8.71 8.10 -4.14
C ALA A 48 -7.19 8.15 -4.30
N ALA A 49 -6.59 9.34 -4.42
CA ALA A 49 -5.16 9.52 -4.55
C ALA A 49 -4.40 9.04 -3.29
N VAL A 50 -4.89 9.39 -2.10
CA VAL A 50 -4.29 8.96 -0.82
C VAL A 50 -4.32 7.45 -0.68
N TRP A 51 -5.46 6.81 -0.94
CA TRP A 51 -5.60 5.37 -0.86
C TRP A 51 -4.78 4.65 -1.92
N PHE A 52 -4.71 5.20 -3.12
CA PHE A 52 -3.86 4.68 -4.20
C PHE A 52 -2.39 4.69 -3.78
N MET A 53 -1.87 5.82 -3.29
CA MET A 53 -0.48 5.94 -2.87
C MET A 53 -0.16 5.05 -1.67
N ALA A 54 -1.06 4.96 -0.72
CA ALA A 54 -0.91 4.11 0.45
C ALA A 54 -0.87 2.62 0.07
N ALA A 55 -1.81 2.16 -0.75
CA ALA A 55 -1.87 0.78 -1.22
C ALA A 55 -0.68 0.44 -2.14
N PHE A 56 -0.30 1.35 -3.03
CA PHE A 56 0.86 1.19 -3.91
C PHE A 56 2.16 1.02 -3.13
N SER A 57 2.42 1.92 -2.19
CA SER A 57 3.65 1.90 -1.38
C SER A 57 3.70 0.67 -0.47
N GLY A 58 2.58 0.35 0.17
CA GLY A 58 2.47 -0.83 1.03
C GLY A 58 2.63 -2.13 0.27
N SER A 59 1.99 -2.26 -0.88
CA SER A 59 2.11 -3.44 -1.74
C SER A 59 3.52 -3.62 -2.28
N ARG A 60 4.20 -2.54 -2.66
CA ARG A 60 5.62 -2.61 -3.07
C ARG A 60 6.52 -3.08 -1.94
N LEU A 61 6.27 -2.64 -0.73
CA LEU A 61 7.02 -3.09 0.43
C LEU A 61 6.73 -4.54 0.76
N ALA A 62 5.47 -4.96 0.67
CA ALA A 62 5.04 -6.33 0.95
C ALA A 62 5.73 -7.36 0.05
N HIS A 63 5.90 -7.06 -1.24
CA HIS A 63 6.51 -8.00 -2.18
C HIS A 63 8.01 -7.76 -2.47
N ARG A 64 8.64 -6.79 -1.81
CA ARG A 64 10.05 -6.43 -2.06
C ARG A 64 11.02 -7.59 -1.86
N ASN A 65 10.73 -8.47 -0.92
CA ASN A 65 11.60 -9.58 -0.54
C ASN A 65 11.18 -10.93 -1.14
N THR A 66 10.05 -10.99 -1.85
CA THR A 66 9.51 -12.21 -2.44
C THR A 66 9.70 -12.20 -3.95
N GLN A 67 10.36 -13.23 -4.48
CA GLN A 67 10.52 -13.39 -5.94
C GLN A 67 9.33 -14.11 -6.55
N GLU A 68 8.69 -14.99 -5.80
CA GLU A 68 7.53 -15.75 -6.21
C GLU A 68 6.27 -15.22 -5.53
N GLY A 69 5.15 -15.23 -6.25
CA GLY A 69 3.85 -14.84 -5.69
C GLY A 69 3.67 -13.35 -5.39
N ARG A 70 4.34 -12.46 -6.12
CA ARG A 70 4.22 -11.00 -5.94
C ARG A 70 2.79 -10.52 -5.94
N LEU A 71 2.01 -10.99 -6.92
CA LEU A 71 0.61 -10.64 -7.07
C LEU A 71 -0.19 -11.11 -5.86
N LEU A 72 0.10 -12.31 -5.36
CA LEU A 72 -0.57 -12.88 -4.21
C LEU A 72 -0.31 -12.08 -2.93
N HIS A 73 0.94 -11.71 -2.66
CA HIS A 73 1.30 -10.90 -1.48
C HIS A 73 0.70 -9.49 -1.56
N ALA A 74 0.70 -8.89 -2.74
CA ALA A 74 0.05 -7.60 -2.95
C ALA A 74 -1.47 -7.70 -2.76
N ALA A 75 -2.12 -8.73 -3.30
CA ALA A 75 -3.54 -8.97 -3.13
C ALA A 75 -3.92 -9.24 -1.67
N MET A 76 -3.13 -10.04 -0.95
CA MET A 76 -3.35 -10.31 0.48
C MET A 76 -3.22 -9.03 1.31
N GLN A 77 -2.22 -8.21 1.04
CA GLN A 77 -2.06 -6.92 1.72
C GLN A 77 -3.25 -5.99 1.44
N ALA A 78 -3.71 -5.93 0.19
CA ALA A 78 -4.88 -5.12 -0.18
C ALA A 78 -6.17 -5.61 0.49
N LEU A 79 -6.39 -6.93 0.52
CA LEU A 79 -7.54 -7.52 1.20
C LEU A 79 -7.55 -7.19 2.69
N ILE A 80 -6.42 -7.38 3.39
CA ILE A 80 -6.33 -7.08 4.81
C ILE A 80 -6.56 -5.58 5.05
N LEU A 81 -5.95 -4.71 4.25
CA LEU A 81 -6.16 -3.27 4.35
C LEU A 81 -7.62 -2.91 4.13
N TYR A 82 -8.27 -3.50 3.14
CA TYR A 82 -9.68 -3.30 2.83
C TYR A 82 -10.59 -3.71 4.00
N PHE A 83 -10.34 -4.88 4.59
CA PHE A 83 -11.09 -5.34 5.76
C PHE A 83 -10.86 -4.46 6.99
N ILE A 84 -9.65 -3.96 7.21
CA ILE A 84 -9.34 -3.04 8.31
C ILE A 84 -10.15 -1.74 8.16
N VAL A 85 -10.18 -1.18 6.94
CA VAL A 85 -10.91 0.06 6.67
C VAL A 85 -12.41 -0.10 6.91
N TRP A 86 -13.01 -1.14 6.35
CA TRP A 86 -14.44 -1.39 6.52
C TRP A 86 -14.79 -1.80 7.95
N GLY A 87 -13.93 -2.58 8.61
CA GLY A 87 -14.09 -2.93 10.01
C GLY A 87 -14.01 -1.70 10.92
N ALA A 88 -13.09 -0.78 10.67
CA ALA A 88 -13.00 0.48 11.39
C ALA A 88 -14.21 1.38 11.15
N ALA A 89 -14.72 1.44 9.90
CA ALA A 89 -15.93 2.19 9.58
C ALA A 89 -17.15 1.64 10.32
N LEU A 90 -17.30 0.32 10.35
CA LEU A 90 -18.40 -0.32 11.10
C LEU A 90 -18.25 -0.10 12.61
N ALA A 91 -17.04 -0.20 13.16
CA ALA A 91 -16.79 0.05 14.58
C ALA A 91 -17.09 1.50 14.98
N ALA A 92 -16.86 2.45 14.08
CA ALA A 92 -17.20 3.86 14.27
C ALA A 92 -18.70 4.15 14.04
N SER A 93 -19.54 3.14 13.87
CA SER A 93 -20.97 3.26 13.54
C SER A 93 -21.23 4.05 12.24
N ALA A 94 -20.23 4.17 11.38
CA ALA A 94 -20.38 4.75 10.06
C ALA A 94 -20.96 3.69 9.11
N VAL A 95 -22.14 3.94 8.57
CA VAL A 95 -22.70 3.05 7.55
C VAL A 95 -21.85 3.15 6.28
N PRO A 96 -21.33 2.02 5.74
CA PRO A 96 -20.58 2.06 4.50
C PRO A 96 -21.45 2.62 3.37
N ASN A 97 -21.11 3.79 2.90
CA ASN A 97 -21.84 4.43 1.80
C ASN A 97 -20.97 4.44 0.54
N PHE A 98 -21.19 3.44 -0.33
CA PHE A 98 -20.49 3.34 -1.60
C PHE A 98 -20.78 4.50 -2.53
N GLN A 99 -21.96 5.10 -2.45
CA GLN A 99 -22.34 6.23 -3.31
C GLN A 99 -21.55 7.51 -2.97
N ALA A 100 -21.11 7.68 -1.71
CA ALA A 100 -20.30 8.83 -1.32
C ALA A 100 -18.80 8.57 -1.62
N ASN A 101 -18.10 7.89 -0.72
CA ASN A 101 -16.64 7.75 -0.78
C ASN A 101 -16.18 6.30 -0.97
N GLY A 102 -17.07 5.32 -0.85
CA GLY A 102 -16.71 3.90 -0.90
C GLY A 102 -16.05 3.49 -2.22
N TRP A 103 -16.53 4.01 -3.35
CA TRP A 103 -15.94 3.75 -4.66
C TRP A 103 -14.54 4.33 -4.81
N TYR A 104 -14.30 5.52 -4.28
CA TYR A 104 -12.97 6.15 -4.30
C TYR A 104 -11.96 5.37 -3.48
N ILE A 105 -12.35 4.89 -2.30
CA ILE A 105 -11.52 4.06 -1.43
C ILE A 105 -11.22 2.72 -2.12
N THR A 106 -12.24 2.04 -2.61
CA THR A 106 -12.12 0.75 -3.29
C THR A 106 -11.23 0.86 -4.52
N GLY A 107 -11.50 1.84 -5.39
CA GLY A 107 -10.71 2.09 -6.59
C GLY A 107 -9.26 2.47 -6.28
N GLY A 108 -9.05 3.28 -5.24
CA GLY A 108 -7.72 3.65 -4.78
C GLY A 108 -6.91 2.43 -4.31
N ILE A 109 -7.45 1.62 -3.42
CA ILE A 109 -6.77 0.44 -2.87
C ILE A 109 -6.43 -0.56 -3.98
N TRP A 110 -7.42 -0.97 -4.77
CA TRP A 110 -7.20 -1.97 -5.81
C TRP A 110 -6.34 -1.45 -6.95
N GLY A 111 -6.55 -0.21 -7.40
CA GLY A 111 -5.74 0.44 -8.42
C GLY A 111 -4.27 0.56 -8.02
N GLY A 112 -3.99 1.02 -6.80
CA GLY A 112 -2.63 1.12 -6.25
C GLY A 112 -1.95 -0.25 -6.14
N THR A 113 -2.70 -1.26 -5.70
CA THR A 113 -2.19 -2.64 -5.57
C THR A 113 -1.84 -3.26 -6.92
N ILE A 114 -2.72 -3.12 -7.92
CA ILE A 114 -2.50 -3.63 -9.27
C ILE A 114 -1.27 -2.96 -9.89
N MET A 115 -1.17 -1.64 -9.79
CA MET A 115 0.00 -0.90 -10.28
C MET A 115 1.29 -1.34 -9.60
N ALA A 116 1.27 -1.57 -8.30
CA ALA A 116 2.43 -2.06 -7.55
C ALA A 116 2.85 -3.47 -8.00
N ALA A 117 1.89 -4.33 -8.33
CA ALA A 117 2.14 -5.70 -8.79
C ALA A 117 2.71 -5.75 -10.21
N ILE A 118 2.25 -4.86 -11.09
CA ILE A 118 2.68 -4.79 -12.49
C ILE A 118 4.08 -4.18 -12.61
N LEU A 119 4.37 -3.14 -11.83
CA LEU A 119 5.66 -2.47 -11.91
C LEU A 119 6.78 -3.38 -11.39
N PRO A 120 7.85 -3.60 -12.17
CA PRO A 120 8.98 -4.41 -11.71
C PRO A 120 9.59 -3.77 -10.47
N ALA A 121 9.75 -4.55 -9.41
CA ALA A 121 10.55 -4.15 -8.26
C ALA A 121 11.96 -3.85 -8.78
N GLY A 122 12.39 -2.59 -8.67
CA GLY A 122 13.73 -2.20 -9.10
C GLY A 122 14.74 -3.17 -8.50
N ARG A 123 15.32 -4.03 -9.33
CA ARG A 123 16.45 -4.86 -8.93
C ARG A 123 17.53 -3.89 -8.49
N LYS A 124 17.73 -3.69 -7.20
CA LYS A 124 19.04 -3.28 -6.73
C LYS A 124 19.97 -4.37 -7.23
N ARG A 125 20.67 -4.10 -8.34
CA ARG A 125 21.86 -4.84 -8.72
C ARG A 125 22.70 -4.86 -7.44
N ARG A 126 22.62 -5.95 -6.70
CA ARG A 126 23.69 -6.32 -5.78
C ARG A 126 24.91 -6.37 -6.70
N LYS A 127 25.66 -5.29 -6.75
CA LYS A 127 27.01 -5.33 -7.25
C LYS A 127 27.62 -6.47 -6.45
N ARG A 128 27.67 -7.65 -7.05
CA ARG A 128 28.52 -8.72 -6.59
C ARG A 128 29.86 -8.02 -6.43
N LYS A 129 30.26 -7.80 -5.20
CA LYS A 129 31.66 -7.68 -4.87
C LYS A 129 32.25 -9.03 -5.30
N VAL A 130 32.53 -9.15 -6.59
CA VAL A 130 33.34 -10.20 -7.13
C VAL A 130 34.69 -9.98 -6.41
N SER A 131 34.78 -10.72 -5.35
CA SER A 131 35.95 -11.22 -4.70
C SER A 131 37.25 -10.72 -5.31
N ALA A 132 37.82 -9.67 -4.71
CA ALA A 132 39.24 -9.41 -4.69
C ALA A 132 39.99 -10.51 -3.90
N ARG A 133 39.39 -11.65 -3.61
CA ARG A 133 39.91 -12.74 -2.77
C ARG A 133 40.65 -13.83 -3.55
N LYS A 134 40.92 -13.62 -4.84
CA LYS A 134 41.64 -14.60 -5.67
C LYS A 134 43.04 -14.19 -6.04
N LYS A 135 43.66 -13.21 -5.34
CA LYS A 135 45.00 -12.74 -5.65
C LYS A 135 46.03 -12.99 -4.57
N TYR A 136 45.75 -13.84 -3.61
CA TYR A 136 46.74 -14.27 -2.60
C TYR A 136 46.82 -15.79 -2.49
N LYS A 137 47.11 -16.45 -3.60
CA LYS A 137 47.64 -17.80 -3.61
C LYS A 137 48.55 -17.93 -4.85
N ARG A 138 49.68 -17.35 -4.78
CA ARG A 138 50.89 -17.83 -5.46
C ARG A 138 52.08 -17.46 -4.59
#